data_388b18706ca21694c314ed317397889b
#
_entry.id   388b18706ca21694c314ed317397889b
#
_cell.length_a   1.000
_cell.length_b   1.000
_cell.length_c   1.000
_cell.angle_alpha   90.00
_cell.angle_beta   90.00
_cell.angle_gamma   90.00
#
_symmetry.space_group_name_H-M   'P 1'
#
loop_
_entity.id
_entity.type
_entity.pdbx_description
1 polymer ?
#
loop_
_entity_poly.entity_id
_entity_poly.type
_entity_poly.pdbx_seq_one_letter_code
_entity_poly.pdbx_strand_id
1 'polypeptide(L)'
;MAKFSTVRAFTLLEMMAAICIVLILVATIYPALEQVTPRAEKVACINNLKNLHLLFASYALEGWPQVPNGTPIGSIAEQKWWLEKTKKDLGLREKDWQCPTLRRLFRSEPEATRPLIHYLPTPFSSQPNKANLWTQMPWFIEIGDGHGCGNLIVRQNGTVEPAPR
;
A
#
# COMPACT_ATOMS: atom_id res chain seq x y z
N MET A 1 14.94 -38.37 -51.05
CA MET A 1 13.47 -38.21 -51.05
C MET A 1 13.12 -37.17 -50.01
N ALA A 2 12.74 -35.97 -50.44
CA ALA A 2 12.37 -34.87 -49.54
C ALA A 2 10.89 -35.05 -49.13
N LYS A 3 10.64 -35.17 -47.82
CA LYS A 3 9.32 -35.29 -47.21
C LYS A 3 8.69 -33.89 -47.19
N PHE A 4 7.79 -33.60 -48.10
CA PHE A 4 6.98 -32.39 -48.07
C PHE A 4 6.02 -32.48 -46.87
N SER A 5 6.26 -31.69 -45.86
CA SER A 5 5.35 -31.49 -44.76
C SER A 5 4.17 -30.64 -45.25
N THR A 6 2.98 -31.21 -45.26
CA THR A 6 1.74 -30.49 -45.61
C THR A 6 1.43 -29.49 -44.52
N VAL A 7 1.65 -28.21 -44.82
CA VAL A 7 1.19 -27.11 -43.97
C VAL A 7 -0.34 -27.06 -44.09
N ARG A 8 -1.06 -27.38 -43.01
CA ARG A 8 -2.52 -27.23 -42.97
C ARG A 8 -2.85 -25.73 -42.95
N ALA A 9 -3.56 -25.26 -43.96
CA ALA A 9 -4.09 -23.92 -44.00
C ALA A 9 -5.27 -23.81 -43.01
N PHE A 10 -5.30 -22.78 -42.18
CA PHE A 10 -6.42 -22.52 -41.31
C PHE A 10 -7.68 -22.15 -42.08
N THR A 11 -8.81 -22.71 -41.70
CA THR A 11 -10.10 -22.38 -42.31
C THR A 11 -10.65 -21.08 -41.70
N LEU A 12 -11.42 -20.32 -42.47
CA LEU A 12 -12.09 -19.11 -42.00
C LEU A 12 -13.01 -19.39 -40.81
N LEU A 13 -13.65 -20.55 -40.80
CA LEU A 13 -14.52 -20.99 -39.70
C LEU A 13 -13.74 -21.25 -38.41
N GLU A 14 -12.53 -21.80 -38.46
CA GLU A 14 -11.66 -21.99 -37.28
C GLU A 14 -11.27 -20.66 -36.67
N MET A 15 -10.92 -19.66 -37.49
CA MET A 15 -10.58 -18.32 -37.00
C MET A 15 -11.79 -17.62 -36.35
N MET A 16 -12.98 -17.74 -36.94
CA MET A 16 -14.21 -17.20 -36.36
C MET A 16 -14.53 -17.85 -34.99
N ALA A 17 -14.42 -19.19 -34.93
CA ALA A 17 -14.64 -19.90 -33.65
C ALA A 17 -13.63 -19.49 -32.60
N ALA A 18 -12.36 -19.33 -32.93
CA ALA A 18 -11.33 -18.88 -32.00
C ALA A 18 -11.62 -17.46 -31.44
N ILE A 19 -12.01 -16.53 -32.32
CA ILE A 19 -12.37 -15.17 -31.91
C ILE A 19 -13.59 -15.16 -30.98
N CYS A 20 -14.63 -15.97 -31.32
CA CYS A 20 -15.82 -16.07 -30.44
C CYS A 20 -15.46 -16.58 -29.04
N ILE A 21 -14.60 -17.60 -28.94
CA ILE A 21 -14.16 -18.13 -27.64
C ILE A 21 -13.40 -17.05 -26.84
N VAL A 22 -12.47 -16.34 -27.48
CA VAL A 22 -11.71 -15.27 -26.83
C VAL A 22 -12.63 -14.16 -26.32
N LEU A 23 -13.61 -13.74 -27.13
CA LEU A 23 -14.58 -12.72 -26.71
C LEU A 23 -15.41 -13.15 -25.51
N ILE A 24 -15.86 -14.42 -25.47
CA ILE A 24 -16.59 -14.96 -24.30
C ILE A 24 -15.72 -14.97 -23.06
N LEU A 25 -14.44 -15.39 -23.17
CA LEU A 25 -13.50 -15.39 -22.06
C LEU A 25 -13.26 -13.98 -21.52
N VAL A 26 -13.01 -13.01 -22.40
CA VAL A 26 -12.81 -11.60 -21.98
C VAL A 26 -14.07 -11.06 -21.32
N ALA A 27 -15.25 -11.31 -21.87
CA ALA A 27 -16.52 -10.85 -21.31
C ALA A 27 -16.80 -11.40 -19.89
N THR A 28 -16.33 -12.61 -19.59
CA THR A 28 -16.51 -13.24 -18.27
C THR A 28 -15.46 -12.82 -17.25
N ILE A 29 -14.22 -12.57 -17.70
CA ILE A 29 -13.10 -12.20 -16.81
C ILE A 29 -13.18 -10.73 -16.36
N TYR A 30 -13.61 -9.84 -17.27
CA TYR A 30 -13.59 -8.40 -17.00
C TYR A 30 -14.36 -7.99 -15.72
N PRO A 31 -15.63 -8.38 -15.50
CA PRO A 31 -16.36 -8.02 -14.28
C PRO A 31 -15.78 -8.64 -13.02
N ALA A 32 -15.11 -9.79 -13.12
CA ALA A 32 -14.46 -10.41 -11.98
C ALA A 32 -13.25 -9.60 -11.49
N LEU A 33 -12.48 -9.01 -12.41
CA LEU A 33 -11.32 -8.18 -12.07
C LEU A 33 -11.72 -6.92 -11.30
N GLU A 34 -12.83 -6.28 -11.63
CA GLU A 34 -13.31 -5.08 -10.93
C GLU A 34 -13.61 -5.35 -9.45
N GLN A 35 -14.06 -6.53 -9.08
CA GLN A 35 -14.36 -6.91 -7.70
C GLN A 35 -13.12 -7.35 -6.92
N VAL A 36 -12.17 -7.97 -7.57
CA VAL A 36 -10.96 -8.52 -6.93
C VAL A 36 -9.92 -7.44 -6.64
N THR A 37 -9.78 -6.47 -7.54
CA THR A 37 -8.74 -5.41 -7.41
C THR A 37 -8.82 -4.64 -6.09
N PRO A 38 -9.97 -4.11 -5.63
CA PRO A 38 -10.05 -3.37 -4.37
C PRO A 38 -9.70 -4.23 -3.14
N ARG A 39 -10.07 -5.51 -3.17
CA ARG A 39 -9.73 -6.45 -2.09
C ARG A 39 -8.23 -6.73 -2.04
N ALA A 40 -7.62 -6.95 -3.20
CA ALA A 40 -6.17 -7.17 -3.31
C ALA A 40 -5.38 -5.93 -2.85
N GLU A 41 -5.81 -4.72 -3.23
CA GLU A 41 -5.21 -3.47 -2.78
C GLU A 41 -5.32 -3.31 -1.26
N LYS A 42 -6.47 -3.61 -0.64
CA LYS A 42 -6.64 -3.58 0.82
C LYS A 42 -5.68 -4.54 1.52
N VAL A 43 -5.55 -5.77 1.02
CA VAL A 43 -4.60 -6.74 1.57
C VAL A 43 -3.16 -6.23 1.45
N ALA A 44 -2.81 -5.61 0.34
CA ALA A 44 -1.50 -5.00 0.15
C ALA A 44 -1.23 -3.87 1.15
N CYS A 45 -2.22 -2.99 1.43
CA CYS A 45 -2.10 -1.93 2.43
C CYS A 45 -1.93 -2.50 3.84
N ILE A 46 -2.68 -3.54 4.21
CA ILE A 46 -2.52 -4.24 5.49
C ILE A 46 -1.12 -4.84 5.62
N ASN A 47 -0.60 -5.46 4.56
CA ASN A 47 0.75 -6.04 4.56
C ASN A 47 1.84 -4.96 4.69
N ASN A 48 1.68 -3.82 4.02
CA ASN A 48 2.60 -2.69 4.15
C ASN A 48 2.62 -2.16 5.60
N LEU A 49 1.44 -1.98 6.22
CA LEU A 49 1.34 -1.58 7.63
C LEU A 49 2.01 -2.59 8.58
N LYS A 50 1.81 -3.89 8.35
CA LYS A 50 2.47 -4.93 9.15
C LYS A 50 3.99 -4.93 8.97
N ASN A 51 4.47 -4.72 7.75
CA ASN A 51 5.91 -4.62 7.48
C ASN A 51 6.52 -3.39 8.15
N LEU A 52 5.84 -2.23 8.09
CA LEU A 52 6.27 -1.04 8.83
C LEU A 52 6.31 -1.30 10.33
N HIS A 53 5.28 -1.94 10.90
CA HIS A 53 5.26 -2.30 12.30
C HIS A 53 6.47 -3.16 12.70
N LEU A 54 6.78 -4.22 11.93
CA LEU A 54 7.91 -5.11 12.21
C LEU A 54 9.25 -4.35 12.18
N LEU A 55 9.44 -3.48 11.18
CA LEU A 55 10.67 -2.70 11.06
C LEU A 55 10.81 -1.63 12.14
N PHE A 56 9.70 -1.02 12.56
CA PHE A 56 9.69 -0.03 13.63
C PHE A 56 9.78 -0.65 15.05
N ALA A 57 9.67 -1.95 15.18
CA ALA A 57 9.88 -2.64 16.46
C ALA A 57 11.28 -2.38 17.05
N SER A 58 12.31 -2.21 16.20
CA SER A 58 13.64 -1.80 16.64
C SER A 58 13.63 -0.43 17.28
N TYR A 59 12.96 0.55 16.69
CA TYR A 59 12.81 1.89 17.26
C TYR A 59 12.02 1.89 18.58
N ALA A 60 11.04 1.00 18.72
CA ALA A 60 10.30 0.89 19.96
C ALA A 60 11.16 0.38 21.13
N LEU A 61 12.25 -0.35 20.86
CA LEU A 61 13.22 -0.84 21.84
C LEU A 61 14.32 0.18 22.12
N GLU A 62 14.87 0.79 21.08
CA GLU A 62 16.02 1.69 21.16
C GLU A 62 15.64 3.15 21.43
N GLY A 63 14.44 3.55 21.05
CA GLY A 63 13.91 4.89 21.15
C GLY A 63 13.24 5.33 19.84
N TRP A 64 11.98 5.75 19.95
CA TRP A 64 11.20 6.22 18.80
C TRP A 64 11.79 7.49 18.22
N PRO A 65 12.04 7.54 16.90
CA PRO A 65 12.67 8.71 16.29
C PRO A 65 11.85 9.98 16.49
N GLN A 66 12.52 11.06 16.81
CA GLN A 66 11.90 12.35 17.05
C GLN A 66 12.04 13.24 15.83
N VAL A 67 10.90 13.72 15.33
CA VAL A 67 10.86 14.71 14.27
C VAL A 67 11.41 16.05 14.82
N PRO A 68 12.19 16.81 14.03
CA PRO A 68 12.72 18.09 14.51
C PRO A 68 11.66 19.03 15.04
N ASN A 69 11.96 19.71 16.16
CA ASN A 69 11.05 20.64 16.79
C ASN A 69 10.58 21.72 15.79
N GLY A 70 9.30 22.05 15.87
CA GLY A 70 8.69 23.04 14.98
C GLY A 70 8.20 22.51 13.64
N THR A 71 8.39 21.22 13.34
CA THR A 71 7.82 20.59 12.14
C THR A 71 6.34 20.28 12.39
N PRO A 72 5.40 20.84 11.60
CA PRO A 72 3.97 20.57 11.77
C PRO A 72 3.66 19.10 11.47
N ILE A 73 2.83 18.48 12.32
CA ILE A 73 2.38 17.10 12.16
C ILE A 73 1.60 16.95 10.83
N GLY A 74 1.89 15.91 10.08
CA GLY A 74 1.28 15.62 8.78
C GLY A 74 1.83 16.46 7.62
N SER A 75 2.74 17.40 7.88
CA SER A 75 3.32 18.25 6.84
C SER A 75 4.21 17.47 5.87
N ILE A 76 4.38 18.00 4.65
CA ILE A 76 5.32 17.43 3.67
C ILE A 76 6.76 17.41 4.21
N ALA A 77 7.13 18.37 5.06
CA ALA A 77 8.44 18.39 5.72
C ALA A 77 8.64 17.20 6.65
N GLU A 78 7.64 16.89 7.48
CA GLU A 78 7.63 15.70 8.34
C GLU A 78 7.71 14.42 7.52
N GLN A 79 6.90 14.32 6.47
CA GLN A 79 6.86 13.16 5.60
C GLN A 79 8.22 12.89 4.91
N LYS A 80 8.87 13.94 4.42
CA LYS A 80 10.23 13.86 3.85
C LYS A 80 11.24 13.39 4.90
N TRP A 81 11.18 13.94 6.10
CA TRP A 81 12.05 13.54 7.19
C TRP A 81 11.91 12.04 7.52
N TRP A 82 10.68 11.54 7.61
CA TRP A 82 10.43 10.10 7.83
C TRP A 82 10.98 9.23 6.70
N LEU A 83 10.80 9.64 5.44
CA LEU A 83 11.34 8.91 4.29
C LEU A 83 12.87 8.84 4.33
N GLU A 84 13.54 9.95 4.59
CA GLU A 84 15.00 10.00 4.65
C GLU A 84 15.55 9.21 5.84
N LYS A 85 14.96 9.41 7.02
CA LYS A 85 15.35 8.71 8.25
C LYS A 85 15.25 7.21 8.10
N THR A 86 14.10 6.71 7.67
CA THR A 86 13.85 5.27 7.56
C THR A 86 14.54 4.62 6.36
N LYS A 87 14.77 5.37 5.29
CA LYS A 87 15.61 4.92 4.19
C LYS A 87 17.04 4.65 4.66
N LYS A 88 17.58 5.54 5.48
CA LYS A 88 18.95 5.41 6.02
C LYS A 88 19.06 4.27 7.04
N ASP A 89 18.12 4.18 7.97
CA ASP A 89 18.22 3.29 9.13
C ASP A 89 17.69 1.88 8.84
N LEU A 90 16.59 1.80 8.07
CA LEU A 90 15.83 0.56 7.87
C LEU A 90 15.81 0.11 6.38
N GLY A 91 16.38 0.89 5.47
CA GLY A 91 16.36 0.59 4.04
C GLY A 91 14.98 0.69 3.37
N LEU A 92 14.01 1.35 4.04
CA LEU A 92 12.67 1.52 3.51
C LEU A 92 12.67 2.41 2.26
N ARG A 93 11.82 2.04 1.30
CA ARG A 93 11.61 2.79 0.07
C ARG A 93 10.28 3.54 0.17
N GLU A 94 10.13 4.59 -0.60
CA GLU A 94 8.89 5.37 -0.66
C GLU A 94 7.65 4.51 -0.90
N LYS A 95 7.73 3.52 -1.78
CA LYS A 95 6.61 2.60 -2.07
C LYS A 95 6.13 1.80 -0.85
N ASP A 96 7.02 1.56 0.11
CA ASP A 96 6.70 0.77 1.30
C ASP A 96 5.82 1.60 2.28
N TRP A 97 5.80 2.94 2.09
CA TRP A 97 4.97 3.91 2.80
C TRP A 97 3.65 4.25 2.11
N GLN A 98 3.40 3.66 0.95
CA GLN A 98 2.25 4.03 0.12
C GLN A 98 1.22 2.90 0.06
N CYS A 99 -0.04 3.24 0.34
CA CYS A 99 -1.18 2.39 0.05
C CYS A 99 -1.50 2.45 -1.47
N PRO A 100 -1.60 1.31 -2.17
CA PRO A 100 -1.92 1.29 -3.60
C PRO A 100 -3.23 2.01 -3.94
N THR A 101 -4.26 1.82 -3.12
CA THR A 101 -5.57 2.47 -3.28
C THR A 101 -5.45 3.98 -3.17
N LEU A 102 -4.82 4.48 -2.09
CA LEU A 102 -4.66 5.92 -1.88
C LEU A 102 -3.76 6.55 -2.94
N ARG A 103 -2.70 5.86 -3.37
CA ARG A 103 -1.87 6.33 -4.48
C ARG A 103 -2.66 6.52 -5.77
N ARG A 104 -3.64 5.64 -6.04
CA ARG A 104 -4.54 5.79 -7.18
C ARG A 104 -5.49 6.96 -6.99
N LEU A 105 -6.08 7.13 -5.81
CA LEU A 105 -7.00 8.22 -5.49
C LEU A 105 -6.32 9.59 -5.54
N PHE A 106 -5.12 9.71 -4.97
CA PHE A 106 -4.36 10.97 -4.99
C PHE A 106 -3.65 11.26 -6.31
N ARG A 107 -3.79 10.40 -7.32
CA ARG A 107 -3.14 10.60 -8.62
C ARG A 107 -3.63 11.85 -9.35
N SER A 108 -4.89 12.23 -9.12
CA SER A 108 -5.52 13.44 -9.69
C SER A 108 -5.16 14.73 -8.94
N GLU A 109 -4.61 14.60 -7.71
CA GLU A 109 -4.21 15.76 -6.92
C GLU A 109 -2.93 16.41 -7.46
N PRO A 110 -2.78 17.73 -7.33
CA PRO A 110 -1.55 18.43 -7.68
C PRO A 110 -0.36 17.83 -6.92
N GLU A 111 0.79 17.74 -7.59
CA GLU A 111 2.00 17.15 -6.98
C GLU A 111 2.43 17.84 -5.68
N ALA A 112 2.24 19.16 -5.60
CA ALA A 112 2.59 19.96 -4.42
C ALA A 112 1.76 19.63 -3.16
N THR A 113 0.54 19.11 -3.32
CA THR A 113 -0.38 18.77 -2.23
C THR A 113 -0.49 17.27 -1.98
N ARG A 114 0.08 16.48 -2.89
CA ARG A 114 0.03 15.02 -2.81
C ARG A 114 0.84 14.50 -1.63
N PRO A 115 0.25 13.66 -0.75
CA PRO A 115 0.98 13.01 0.33
C PRO A 115 2.11 12.12 -0.22
N LEU A 116 3.29 12.23 0.38
CA LEU A 116 4.45 11.37 0.04
C LEU A 116 4.34 10.01 0.72
N ILE A 117 3.79 9.99 1.96
CA ILE A 117 3.52 8.78 2.74
C ILE A 117 2.03 8.70 3.04
N HIS A 118 1.49 7.48 3.04
CA HIS A 118 0.08 7.21 3.34
C HIS A 118 -0.13 6.63 4.74
N TYR A 119 0.94 6.30 5.44
CA TYR A 119 0.93 5.77 6.80
C TYR A 119 1.71 6.72 7.70
N LEU A 120 1.02 7.50 8.52
CA LEU A 120 1.64 8.45 9.42
C LEU A 120 2.04 7.74 10.72
N PRO A 121 3.31 7.81 11.11
CA PRO A 121 3.75 7.33 12.42
C PRO A 121 3.20 8.23 13.52
N THR A 122 2.77 7.63 14.63
CA THR A 122 2.34 8.37 15.81
C THR A 122 3.55 9.07 16.46
N PRO A 123 3.48 10.36 16.74
CA PRO A 123 4.55 11.07 17.44
C PRO A 123 4.52 10.73 18.94
N PHE A 124 5.48 9.93 19.41
CA PHE A 124 5.70 9.67 20.84
C PHE A 124 6.68 10.69 21.43
N SER A 125 6.50 11.97 21.11
CA SER A 125 7.45 13.05 21.44
C SER A 125 7.68 13.27 22.92
N SER A 126 6.67 13.03 23.77
CA SER A 126 6.78 13.19 25.22
C SER A 126 7.50 12.03 25.92
N GLN A 127 7.48 10.83 25.33
CA GLN A 127 8.09 9.64 25.93
C GLN A 127 8.54 8.64 24.81
N PRO A 128 9.59 8.97 24.05
CA PRO A 128 10.00 8.17 22.89
C PRO A 128 10.42 6.74 23.26
N ASN A 129 10.97 6.53 24.44
CA ASN A 129 11.42 5.22 24.91
C ASN A 129 10.27 4.34 25.45
N LYS A 130 9.04 4.80 25.39
CA LYS A 130 7.88 4.12 25.95
C LYS A 130 6.79 3.83 24.92
N ALA A 131 7.11 3.82 23.63
CA ALA A 131 6.15 3.48 22.58
C ALA A 131 5.44 2.15 22.85
N ASN A 132 6.15 1.19 23.44
CA ASN A 132 5.60 -0.11 23.83
C ASN A 132 4.64 -0.08 25.02
N LEU A 133 4.60 1.01 25.80
CA LEU A 133 3.71 1.12 26.95
C LEU A 133 2.34 1.70 26.60
N TRP A 134 2.23 2.34 25.44
CA TRP A 134 1.00 2.98 24.98
C TRP A 134 0.15 2.03 24.15
N THR A 135 -0.34 0.97 24.76
CA THR A 135 -1.09 -0.11 24.07
C THR A 135 -2.34 0.35 23.34
N GLN A 136 -2.93 1.47 23.76
CA GLN A 136 -4.13 2.04 23.14
C GLN A 136 -3.81 2.95 21.94
N MET A 137 -2.60 3.49 21.87
CA MET A 137 -2.20 4.35 20.76
C MET A 137 -1.71 3.52 19.57
N PRO A 138 -2.20 3.77 18.36
CA PRO A 138 -1.66 3.12 17.17
C PRO A 138 -0.24 3.60 16.88
N TRP A 139 0.60 2.73 16.36
CA TRP A 139 1.92 3.12 15.87
C TRP A 139 1.85 3.84 14.54
N PHE A 140 0.89 3.46 13.70
CA PHE A 140 0.65 4.09 12.40
C PHE A 140 -0.84 4.27 12.18
N ILE A 141 -1.16 5.33 11.47
CA ILE A 141 -2.51 5.67 11.02
C ILE A 141 -2.45 5.90 9.51
N GLU A 142 -3.29 5.19 8.76
CA GLU A 142 -3.47 5.44 7.33
C GLU A 142 -4.20 6.77 7.12
N ILE A 143 -3.72 7.61 6.19
CA ILE A 143 -4.40 8.84 5.83
C ILE A 143 -5.54 8.53 4.84
N GLY A 144 -6.76 8.93 5.20
CA GLY A 144 -7.93 8.78 4.33
C GLY A 144 -8.53 7.37 4.31
N ASP A 145 -9.82 7.30 4.03
CA ASP A 145 -10.59 6.05 3.90
C ASP A 145 -10.58 5.55 2.45
N GLY A 146 -9.45 5.01 2.03
CA GLY A 146 -9.32 4.43 0.68
C GLY A 146 -10.07 3.10 0.49
N HIS A 147 -10.50 2.47 1.57
CA HIS A 147 -11.04 1.10 1.56
C HIS A 147 -12.52 1.04 1.94
N GLY A 148 -13.17 2.18 2.24
CA GLY A 148 -14.59 2.27 2.63
C GLY A 148 -14.92 1.67 4.00
N CYS A 149 -13.90 1.39 4.82
CA CYS A 149 -14.08 0.84 6.17
C CYS A 149 -13.48 1.71 7.28
N GLY A 150 -13.12 2.94 6.96
CA GLY A 150 -12.34 3.85 7.81
C GLY A 150 -10.84 3.71 7.60
N ASN A 151 -10.10 4.63 8.17
CA ASN A 151 -8.64 4.63 8.11
C ASN A 151 -8.09 3.37 8.79
N LEU A 152 -7.13 2.70 8.18
CA LEU A 152 -6.47 1.57 8.82
C LEU A 152 -5.47 2.08 9.86
N ILE A 153 -5.44 1.42 11.00
CA ILE A 153 -4.44 1.65 12.05
C ILE A 153 -3.70 0.35 12.36
N VAL A 154 -2.45 0.48 12.77
CA VAL A 154 -1.71 -0.66 13.33
C VAL A 154 -1.38 -0.38 14.78
N ARG A 155 -1.75 -1.32 15.64
CA ARG A 155 -1.47 -1.24 17.08
C ARG A 155 -0.09 -1.79 17.42
N GLN A 156 0.33 -1.55 18.65
CA GLN A 156 1.59 -2.07 19.21
C GLN A 156 1.79 -3.58 18.98
N ASN A 157 0.73 -4.37 19.09
CA ASN A 157 0.78 -5.82 18.92
C ASN A 157 0.81 -6.29 17.45
N GLY A 158 0.89 -5.37 16.48
CA GLY A 158 0.88 -5.64 15.05
C GLY A 158 -0.50 -5.92 14.45
N THR A 159 -1.58 -5.81 15.24
CA THR A 159 -2.94 -5.92 14.71
C THR A 159 -3.27 -4.72 13.85
N VAL A 160 -3.74 -4.97 12.62
CA VAL A 160 -4.23 -3.94 11.72
C VAL A 160 -5.75 -4.00 11.71
N GLU A 161 -6.38 -2.89 12.03
CA GLU A 161 -7.84 -2.75 12.13
C GLU A 161 -8.30 -1.37 11.64
N PRO A 162 -9.58 -1.18 11.31
CA PRO A 162 -10.13 0.15 11.08
C PRO A 162 -10.08 0.99 12.35
N ALA A 163 -9.77 2.28 12.21
CA ALA A 163 -9.84 3.23 13.33
C ALA A 163 -11.27 3.27 13.89
N PRO A 164 -11.44 3.34 15.21
CA PRO A 164 -12.76 3.52 15.82
C PRO A 164 -13.36 4.85 15.33
N ARG A 165 -14.66 4.80 15.04
CA ARG A 165 -15.45 5.98 14.63
C ARG A 165 -15.82 6.84 15.80
#